data_c80fe6e6f62e2585aead7ac7f55ddefb
#
_entry.id   c80fe6e6f62e2585aead7ac7f55ddefb
#
_cell.length_a   1.000
_cell.length_b   1.000
_cell.length_c   1.000
_cell.angle_alpha   90.00
_cell.angle_beta   90.00
_cell.angle_gamma   90.00
#
_symmetry.space_group_name_H-M   'P 1'
#
loop_
_entity.id
_entity.type
_entity.pdbx_description
1 polymer ?
#
loop_
_entity_poly.entity_id
_entity_poly.type
_entity_poly.pdbx_seq_one_letter_code
_entity_poly.pdbx_strand_id
1 'polypeptide(L)'
;MKNIRDFGVTPENPAEVNRTNLQGAIDWASPRGAALYVEPDAEPYRLAGGVVLRMNASLIGAHGPVGRGTRHETKAQPVGSVFATEDEHKPLLVVEHATQVRGIQFWYPKQTLTDPEKTIPYPPTIQASRTNSAQGVTLSALTFYGEYVAMDFNCSPSMICEQLVIEHCRGYPLSGEFVRIDHCYDIPRILHCHVNPSNMRFFASGFSKKVIDAVVARGSFAYAIDHTDDAQVIDVFTFGTGGGIRLGAASYGQLTNFNFDCVTVGIHKLGDRDFNRNWQIAQGSITANAGRRLADVHPVIIEGQGHTAMTNVEAFSGDNPVVTNFGKSQDFMLVRGDRRLTVSVIGSRMRNYEAAEPITVENPQALVRMVACVDKHERLLEGTIGRP
;
A
#
# COMPACT_ATOMS: atom_id res chain seq x y z
N MET A 1 2.29 -27.99 13.44
CA MET A 1 1.89 -27.59 12.09
C MET A 1 1.35 -28.79 11.34
N LYS A 2 0.23 -28.66 10.62
CA LYS A 2 -0.30 -29.68 9.70
C LYS A 2 -0.37 -29.14 8.28
N ASN A 3 -0.30 -30.02 7.29
CA ASN A 3 -0.47 -29.67 5.89
C ASN A 3 -1.96 -29.45 5.59
N ILE A 4 -2.31 -28.45 4.77
CA ILE A 4 -3.69 -28.26 4.30
C ILE A 4 -4.21 -29.47 3.51
N ARG A 5 -3.31 -30.22 2.87
CA ARG A 5 -3.65 -31.47 2.15
C ARG A 5 -4.17 -32.56 3.08
N ASP A 6 -3.76 -32.58 4.35
CA ASP A 6 -4.31 -33.49 5.37
C ASP A 6 -5.80 -33.28 5.61
N PHE A 7 -6.34 -32.13 5.16
CA PHE A 7 -7.74 -31.76 5.24
C PHE A 7 -8.44 -31.80 3.87
N GLY A 8 -7.76 -32.31 2.84
CA GLY A 8 -8.31 -32.46 1.51
C GLY A 8 -8.28 -31.16 0.66
N VAL A 9 -7.44 -30.18 0.99
CA VAL A 9 -7.21 -29.01 0.12
C VAL A 9 -6.18 -29.39 -0.92
N THR A 10 -6.57 -29.48 -2.18
CA THR A 10 -5.68 -29.89 -3.29
C THR A 10 -5.89 -29.04 -4.54
N PRO A 11 -4.89 -28.93 -5.45
CA PRO A 11 -5.03 -28.18 -6.70
C PRO A 11 -6.13 -28.69 -7.63
N GLU A 12 -6.43 -29.98 -7.57
CA GLU A 12 -7.41 -30.65 -8.44
C GLU A 12 -8.86 -30.33 -8.05
N ASN A 13 -9.08 -29.91 -6.83
CA ASN A 13 -10.43 -29.64 -6.32
C ASN A 13 -11.05 -28.39 -6.93
N PRO A 14 -12.37 -28.36 -7.09
CA PRO A 14 -13.10 -27.12 -7.32
C PRO A 14 -12.90 -26.10 -6.19
N ALA A 15 -12.96 -24.82 -6.50
CA ALA A 15 -12.69 -23.73 -5.56
C ALA A 15 -13.55 -23.76 -4.28
N GLU A 16 -14.85 -24.10 -4.40
CA GLU A 16 -15.76 -24.22 -3.25
C GLU A 16 -15.43 -25.43 -2.34
N VAL A 17 -14.94 -26.53 -2.91
CA VAL A 17 -14.49 -27.69 -2.14
C VAL A 17 -13.26 -27.31 -1.33
N ASN A 18 -12.28 -26.67 -1.97
CA ASN A 18 -11.09 -26.20 -1.27
C ASN A 18 -11.43 -25.16 -0.20
N ARG A 19 -12.35 -24.22 -0.46
CA ARG A 19 -12.81 -23.25 0.54
C ARG A 19 -13.37 -23.97 1.78
N THR A 20 -14.24 -24.96 1.58
CA THR A 20 -14.85 -25.73 2.67
C THR A 20 -13.80 -26.52 3.45
N ASN A 21 -12.89 -27.18 2.76
CA ASN A 21 -11.84 -27.98 3.36
C ASN A 21 -10.83 -27.10 4.11
N LEU A 22 -10.44 -25.97 3.54
CA LEU A 22 -9.53 -25.02 4.20
C LEU A 22 -10.18 -24.42 5.44
N GLN A 23 -11.49 -24.08 5.38
CA GLN A 23 -12.20 -23.61 6.56
C GLN A 23 -12.22 -24.68 7.66
N GLY A 24 -12.46 -25.94 7.33
CA GLY A 24 -12.37 -27.05 8.27
C GLY A 24 -10.99 -27.22 8.89
N ALA A 25 -9.93 -27.03 8.11
CA ALA A 25 -8.56 -27.03 8.61
C ALA A 25 -8.31 -25.87 9.59
N ILE A 26 -8.78 -24.66 9.26
CA ILE A 26 -8.68 -23.48 10.12
C ILE A 26 -9.47 -23.66 11.42
N ASP A 27 -10.69 -24.19 11.35
CA ASP A 27 -11.53 -24.47 12.51
C ASP A 27 -10.89 -25.54 13.42
N TRP A 28 -10.12 -26.47 12.85
CA TRP A 28 -9.29 -27.38 13.63
C TRP A 28 -8.09 -26.68 14.27
N ALA A 29 -7.43 -25.75 13.56
CA ALA A 29 -6.21 -25.07 14.00
C ALA A 29 -6.47 -24.02 15.09
N SER A 30 -7.56 -23.26 14.97
CA SER A 30 -7.88 -22.12 15.83
C SER A 30 -7.88 -22.46 17.34
N PRO A 31 -8.62 -23.46 17.85
CA PRO A 31 -8.63 -23.78 19.28
C PRO A 31 -7.31 -24.41 19.77
N ARG A 32 -6.37 -24.67 18.89
CA ARG A 32 -5.07 -25.27 19.17
C ARG A 32 -3.91 -24.31 19.05
N GLY A 33 -4.14 -23.07 18.62
CA GLY A 33 -3.08 -22.13 18.28
C GLY A 33 -2.13 -22.71 17.21
N ALA A 34 -2.67 -23.42 16.23
CA ALA A 34 -1.85 -24.20 15.30
C ALA A 34 -1.63 -23.48 13.96
N ALA A 35 -0.47 -23.76 13.35
CA ALA A 35 -0.19 -23.35 11.99
C ALA A 35 -0.55 -24.44 10.98
N LEU A 36 -1.08 -24.01 9.84
CA LEU A 36 -1.36 -24.82 8.66
C LEU A 36 -0.33 -24.52 7.58
N TYR A 37 0.28 -25.55 7.04
CA TYR A 37 1.27 -25.42 5.97
C TYR A 37 0.56 -25.49 4.61
N VAL A 38 0.75 -24.46 3.79
CA VAL A 38 0.34 -24.42 2.40
C VAL A 38 1.50 -24.97 1.57
N GLU A 39 1.47 -26.26 1.28
CA GLU A 39 2.51 -26.95 0.54
C GLU A 39 2.68 -26.35 -0.87
N PRO A 40 3.91 -26.10 -1.35
CA PRO A 40 4.13 -25.63 -2.71
C PRO A 40 3.75 -26.68 -3.75
N ASP A 41 3.13 -26.22 -4.84
CA ASP A 41 2.74 -27.06 -5.96
C ASP A 41 3.04 -26.37 -7.30
N ALA A 42 3.08 -27.12 -8.38
CA ALA A 42 3.15 -26.60 -9.74
C ALA A 42 1.82 -25.97 -10.18
N GLU A 43 0.70 -26.44 -9.63
CA GLU A 43 -0.62 -25.92 -9.88
C GLU A 43 -1.14 -25.14 -8.67
N PRO A 44 -1.74 -23.96 -8.86
CA PRO A 44 -2.33 -23.17 -7.78
C PRO A 44 -3.53 -23.87 -7.13
N TYR A 45 -3.70 -23.72 -5.83
CA TYR A 45 -4.92 -24.12 -5.12
C TYR A 45 -6.05 -23.13 -5.46
N ARG A 46 -7.03 -23.58 -6.23
CA ARG A 46 -8.23 -22.76 -6.52
C ARG A 46 -9.05 -22.59 -5.25
N LEU A 47 -9.46 -21.36 -4.95
CA LEU A 47 -10.15 -21.04 -3.71
C LEU A 47 -11.28 -20.05 -3.97
N ALA A 48 -12.48 -20.37 -3.55
CA ALA A 48 -13.57 -19.39 -3.49
C ALA A 48 -13.35 -18.45 -2.30
N GLY A 49 -13.86 -17.24 -2.40
CA GLY A 49 -13.76 -16.23 -1.36
C GLY A 49 -14.54 -16.55 -0.09
N GLY A 50 -14.28 -15.80 0.97
CA GLY A 50 -14.96 -15.90 2.26
C GLY A 50 -14.36 -16.93 3.21
N VAL A 51 -13.09 -17.29 3.04
CA VAL A 51 -12.35 -18.06 4.06
C VAL A 51 -12.07 -17.16 5.25
N VAL A 52 -12.47 -17.57 6.44
CA VAL A 52 -12.22 -16.85 7.69
C VAL A 52 -11.05 -17.50 8.42
N LEU A 53 -9.92 -16.79 8.45
CA LEU A 53 -8.77 -17.16 9.28
C LEU A 53 -9.10 -16.79 10.72
N ARG A 54 -9.57 -17.77 11.48
CA ARG A 54 -10.03 -17.58 12.85
C ARG A 54 -8.89 -17.31 13.81
N MET A 55 -9.23 -16.72 14.94
CA MET A 55 -8.25 -16.36 15.98
C MET A 55 -7.25 -17.48 16.26
N ASN A 56 -6.01 -17.11 16.52
CA ASN A 56 -4.88 -17.99 16.86
C ASN A 56 -4.46 -18.98 15.75
N ALA A 57 -5.08 -18.97 14.58
CA ALA A 57 -4.66 -19.81 13.45
C ALA A 57 -3.65 -19.08 12.56
N SER A 58 -2.75 -19.85 11.97
CA SER A 58 -1.76 -19.32 11.02
C SER A 58 -1.77 -20.10 9.72
N LEU A 59 -1.60 -19.40 8.58
CA LEU A 59 -1.35 -19.97 7.26
C LEU A 59 0.08 -19.67 6.84
N ILE A 60 0.89 -20.70 6.60
CA ILE A 60 2.31 -20.57 6.30
C ILE A 60 2.62 -21.29 4.99
N GLY A 61 3.09 -20.53 4.00
CA GLY A 61 3.61 -21.04 2.73
C GLY A 61 5.13 -21.12 2.70
N ALA A 62 5.66 -21.56 1.57
CA ALA A 62 7.09 -21.81 1.37
C ALA A 62 7.88 -20.60 0.86
N HIS A 63 7.19 -19.49 0.52
CA HIS A 63 7.87 -18.36 -0.10
C HIS A 63 8.45 -17.39 0.93
N GLY A 64 9.62 -16.83 0.56
CA GLY A 64 10.12 -15.59 1.12
C GLY A 64 9.55 -14.40 0.33
N PRO A 65 10.07 -13.17 0.55
CA PRO A 65 9.72 -11.99 -0.23
C PRO A 65 10.12 -12.21 -1.70
N VAL A 66 9.15 -12.43 -2.58
CA VAL A 66 9.42 -12.72 -3.99
C VAL A 66 9.35 -11.44 -4.80
N GLY A 67 10.49 -10.99 -5.31
CA GLY A 67 10.61 -9.72 -6.00
C GLY A 67 9.82 -9.61 -7.31
N ARG A 68 9.67 -10.70 -8.04
CA ARG A 68 9.00 -10.74 -9.35
C ARG A 68 8.17 -12.00 -9.56
N GLY A 69 7.83 -12.68 -8.51
CA GLY A 69 7.05 -13.91 -8.57
C GLY A 69 7.84 -15.14 -8.95
N THR A 70 7.16 -16.27 -8.81
CA THR A 70 7.62 -17.56 -9.28
C THR A 70 6.76 -17.94 -10.49
N ARG A 71 7.39 -18.45 -11.53
CA ARG A 71 6.73 -18.73 -12.80
C ARG A 71 6.76 -20.22 -13.11
N HIS A 72 5.62 -20.75 -13.55
CA HIS A 72 5.60 -22.07 -14.18
C HIS A 72 6.41 -22.05 -15.48
N GLU A 73 7.10 -23.13 -15.80
CA GLU A 73 8.01 -23.20 -16.98
C GLU A 73 7.27 -22.92 -18.30
N THR A 74 6.06 -23.48 -18.46
CA THR A 74 5.31 -23.46 -19.71
C THR A 74 3.98 -22.73 -19.64
N LYS A 75 3.43 -22.46 -18.44
CA LYS A 75 2.14 -21.80 -18.24
C LYS A 75 2.34 -20.36 -17.71
N ALA A 76 1.44 -19.47 -18.09
CA ALA A 76 1.40 -18.10 -17.56
C ALA A 76 0.73 -18.07 -16.17
N GLN A 77 1.29 -18.78 -15.21
CA GLN A 77 0.79 -18.88 -13.84
C GLN A 77 1.93 -18.92 -12.83
N PRO A 78 1.70 -18.48 -11.58
CA PRO A 78 2.66 -18.67 -10.49
C PRO A 78 2.70 -20.12 -10.04
N VAL A 79 3.83 -20.52 -9.44
CA VAL A 79 4.03 -21.83 -8.81
C VAL A 79 4.42 -21.68 -7.35
N GLY A 80 4.15 -22.68 -6.55
CA GLY A 80 4.51 -22.72 -5.13
C GLY A 80 3.31 -22.72 -4.22
N SER A 81 3.38 -22.04 -3.07
CA SER A 81 2.26 -21.86 -2.15
C SER A 81 1.32 -20.78 -2.67
N VAL A 82 0.45 -21.13 -3.62
CA VAL A 82 -0.39 -20.17 -4.37
C VAL A 82 -1.87 -20.45 -4.13
N PHE A 83 -2.60 -19.45 -3.69
CA PHE A 83 -4.07 -19.43 -3.75
C PHE A 83 -4.52 -18.64 -4.97
N ALA A 84 -5.34 -19.27 -5.84
CA ALA A 84 -5.95 -18.63 -6.99
C ALA A 84 -7.45 -18.45 -6.78
N THR A 85 -7.96 -17.25 -7.03
CA THR A 85 -9.41 -16.98 -6.90
C THR A 85 -9.98 -16.31 -8.15
N GLU A 86 -11.25 -16.63 -8.40
CA GLU A 86 -12.09 -16.00 -9.42
C GLU A 86 -13.37 -15.42 -8.79
N ASP A 87 -13.46 -15.38 -7.45
CA ASP A 87 -14.62 -14.87 -6.73
C ASP A 87 -14.64 -13.34 -6.78
N GLU A 88 -15.66 -12.80 -7.42
CA GLU A 88 -15.87 -11.35 -7.59
C GLU A 88 -16.71 -10.72 -6.47
N HIS A 89 -17.12 -11.51 -5.46
CA HIS A 89 -18.09 -11.07 -4.47
C HIS A 89 -17.59 -11.06 -3.04
N LYS A 90 -16.60 -11.89 -2.72
CA LYS A 90 -16.10 -12.05 -1.35
C LYS A 90 -14.59 -11.85 -1.28
N PRO A 91 -14.08 -11.22 -0.20
CA PRO A 91 -12.65 -11.25 0.10
C PRO A 91 -12.14 -12.70 0.10
N LEU A 92 -10.92 -12.91 -0.38
CA LEU A 92 -10.37 -14.27 -0.37
C LEU A 92 -10.16 -14.75 1.06
N LEU A 93 -9.49 -13.93 1.88
CA LEU A 93 -9.28 -14.19 3.31
C LEU A 93 -9.87 -13.07 4.17
N VAL A 94 -10.60 -13.44 5.19
CA VAL A 94 -10.99 -12.55 6.29
C VAL A 94 -10.18 -12.95 7.51
N VAL A 95 -9.42 -12.01 8.11
CA VAL A 95 -8.52 -12.29 9.23
C VAL A 95 -9.10 -11.81 10.56
N GLU A 96 -8.99 -12.64 11.58
CA GLU A 96 -9.39 -12.35 12.94
C GLU A 96 -8.15 -12.14 13.85
N HIS A 97 -8.38 -12.00 15.13
CA HIS A 97 -7.42 -11.78 16.20
C HIS A 97 -6.28 -12.82 16.25
N ALA A 98 -5.06 -12.37 16.52
CA ALA A 98 -3.85 -13.19 16.69
C ALA A 98 -3.60 -14.18 15.54
N THR A 99 -3.76 -13.72 14.31
CA THR A 99 -3.58 -14.55 13.11
C THR A 99 -2.31 -14.17 12.36
N GLN A 100 -1.77 -15.13 11.62
CA GLN A 100 -0.62 -14.92 10.76
C GLN A 100 -0.86 -15.51 9.37
N VAL A 101 -0.49 -14.74 8.33
CA VAL A 101 -0.39 -15.23 6.94
C VAL A 101 1.02 -14.94 6.45
N ARG A 102 1.75 -15.98 6.07
CA ARG A 102 3.15 -15.84 5.68
C ARG A 102 3.51 -16.68 4.46
N GLY A 103 4.32 -16.11 3.55
CA GLY A 103 4.95 -16.86 2.48
C GLY A 103 3.99 -17.42 1.43
N ILE A 104 2.87 -16.77 1.22
CA ILE A 104 1.81 -17.19 0.29
C ILE A 104 1.72 -16.20 -0.87
N GLN A 105 1.42 -16.72 -2.05
CA GLN A 105 1.11 -15.95 -3.22
C GLN A 105 -0.40 -16.00 -3.50
N PHE A 106 -0.98 -14.88 -3.94
CA PHE A 106 -2.38 -14.74 -4.33
C PHE A 106 -2.46 -14.39 -5.81
N TRP A 107 -3.30 -15.10 -6.55
CA TRP A 107 -3.41 -14.93 -8.00
C TRP A 107 -4.86 -14.83 -8.46
N TYR A 108 -5.10 -13.93 -9.41
CA TYR A 108 -6.39 -13.66 -10.02
C TYR A 108 -6.33 -14.00 -11.53
N PRO A 109 -6.58 -15.26 -11.91
CA PRO A 109 -6.33 -15.76 -13.27
C PRO A 109 -7.18 -15.09 -14.36
N LYS A 110 -8.38 -14.60 -14.01
CA LYS A 110 -9.27 -13.90 -14.96
C LYS A 110 -9.00 -12.39 -15.05
N GLN A 111 -8.14 -11.84 -14.21
CA GLN A 111 -7.84 -10.42 -14.26
C GLN A 111 -7.18 -10.04 -15.58
N THR A 112 -7.69 -8.98 -16.21
CA THR A 112 -7.04 -8.45 -17.41
C THR A 112 -6.00 -7.40 -17.06
N LEU A 113 -4.86 -7.48 -17.72
CA LEU A 113 -3.74 -6.54 -17.56
C LEU A 113 -3.42 -5.82 -18.89
N THR A 114 -4.31 -5.91 -19.87
CA THR A 114 -4.13 -5.32 -21.19
C THR A 114 -5.14 -4.23 -21.51
N ASP A 115 -6.32 -4.29 -20.88
CA ASP A 115 -7.44 -3.38 -21.12
C ASP A 115 -8.01 -2.87 -19.80
N PRO A 116 -7.82 -1.59 -19.46
CA PRO A 116 -8.28 -1.04 -18.19
C PRO A 116 -9.81 -1.04 -18.02
N GLU A 117 -10.59 -1.03 -19.14
CA GLU A 117 -12.04 -1.04 -19.09
C GLU A 117 -12.60 -2.41 -18.68
N LYS A 118 -11.80 -3.46 -18.85
CA LYS A 118 -12.14 -4.83 -18.46
C LYS A 118 -11.53 -5.24 -17.12
N THR A 119 -10.94 -4.31 -16.40
CA THR A 119 -10.41 -4.58 -15.06
C THR A 119 -11.53 -5.03 -14.13
N ILE A 120 -11.40 -6.21 -13.56
CA ILE A 120 -12.36 -6.76 -12.61
C ILE A 120 -12.09 -6.16 -11.22
N PRO A 121 -13.07 -5.46 -10.61
CA PRO A 121 -12.90 -4.84 -9.29
C PRO A 121 -13.10 -5.88 -8.18
N TYR A 122 -12.21 -6.86 -8.12
CA TYR A 122 -12.26 -7.88 -7.08
C TYR A 122 -12.31 -7.27 -5.67
N PRO A 123 -13.02 -7.92 -4.72
CA PRO A 123 -12.92 -7.59 -3.31
C PRO A 123 -11.46 -7.64 -2.81
N PRO A 124 -11.15 -7.01 -1.65
CA PRO A 124 -9.82 -7.09 -1.07
C PRO A 124 -9.35 -8.54 -0.92
N THR A 125 -8.08 -8.81 -1.24
CA THR A 125 -7.52 -10.16 -1.09
C THR A 125 -7.53 -10.59 0.37
N ILE A 126 -7.05 -9.72 1.27
CA ILE A 126 -7.10 -9.93 2.73
C ILE A 126 -7.86 -8.77 3.35
N GLN A 127 -8.85 -9.10 4.17
CA GLN A 127 -9.68 -8.12 4.85
C GLN A 127 -9.73 -8.40 6.35
N ALA A 128 -9.65 -7.36 7.18
CA ALA A 128 -9.95 -7.49 8.60
C ALA A 128 -11.40 -7.91 8.82
N SER A 129 -11.65 -8.78 9.79
CA SER A 129 -13.00 -9.19 10.16
C SER A 129 -13.86 -7.98 10.50
N ARG A 130 -15.12 -8.02 10.06
CA ARG A 130 -16.13 -6.99 10.39
C ARG A 130 -17.03 -7.40 11.55
N THR A 131 -16.83 -8.60 12.07
CA THR A 131 -17.63 -9.18 13.16
C THR A 131 -16.80 -9.49 14.41
N ASN A 132 -15.48 -9.61 14.26
CA ASN A 132 -14.53 -9.82 15.35
C ASN A 132 -13.36 -8.83 15.19
N SER A 133 -12.69 -8.49 16.28
CA SER A 133 -11.49 -7.64 16.21
C SER A 133 -10.35 -8.35 15.46
N ALA A 134 -9.46 -7.56 14.88
CA ALA A 134 -8.29 -8.06 14.13
C ALA A 134 -6.97 -7.64 14.82
N GLN A 135 -6.88 -7.88 16.13
CA GLN A 135 -5.70 -7.52 16.93
C GLN A 135 -4.56 -8.52 16.75
N GLY A 136 -3.32 -8.07 16.72
CA GLY A 136 -2.14 -8.93 16.63
C GLY A 136 -2.05 -9.71 15.31
N VAL A 137 -2.49 -9.10 14.20
CA VAL A 137 -2.39 -9.71 12.87
C VAL A 137 -1.01 -9.48 12.28
N THR A 138 -0.40 -10.54 11.76
CA THR A 138 0.86 -10.45 11.01
C THR A 138 0.69 -10.96 9.59
N LEU A 139 0.98 -10.10 8.61
CA LEU A 139 1.02 -10.42 7.18
C LEU A 139 2.45 -10.27 6.68
N SER A 140 3.10 -11.37 6.29
CA SER A 140 4.54 -11.37 6.00
C SER A 140 4.86 -12.12 4.71
N ALA A 141 5.76 -11.56 3.91
CA ALA A 141 6.29 -12.19 2.69
C ALA A 141 5.19 -12.64 1.71
N LEU A 142 4.18 -11.80 1.51
CA LEU A 142 3.07 -12.08 0.61
C LEU A 142 3.32 -11.47 -0.77
N THR A 143 2.81 -12.14 -1.80
CA THR A 143 2.88 -11.65 -3.18
C THR A 143 1.49 -11.71 -3.81
N PHE A 144 1.10 -10.63 -4.48
CA PHE A 144 -0.22 -10.49 -5.09
C PHE A 144 -0.08 -10.30 -6.60
N TYR A 145 -0.94 -10.98 -7.38
CA TYR A 145 -0.94 -10.92 -8.84
C TYR A 145 -2.35 -10.72 -9.36
N GLY A 146 -2.65 -9.53 -9.84
CA GLY A 146 -3.94 -9.17 -10.41
C GLY A 146 -4.99 -8.74 -9.38
N GLU A 147 -4.58 -8.47 -8.17
CA GLU A 147 -5.43 -7.93 -7.12
C GLU A 147 -5.99 -6.55 -7.50
N TYR A 148 -7.21 -6.25 -7.05
CA TYR A 148 -7.76 -4.91 -7.16
C TYR A 148 -7.40 -4.08 -5.93
N VAL A 149 -7.61 -4.61 -4.72
CA VAL A 149 -7.09 -4.13 -3.44
C VAL A 149 -6.39 -5.29 -2.76
N ALA A 150 -5.16 -5.11 -2.26
CA ALA A 150 -4.44 -6.20 -1.62
C ALA A 150 -4.90 -6.44 -0.18
N MET A 151 -4.84 -5.43 0.68
CA MET A 151 -5.09 -5.56 2.12
C MET A 151 -5.99 -4.42 2.62
N ASP A 152 -7.12 -4.76 3.22
CA ASP A 152 -8.11 -3.81 3.73
C ASP A 152 -8.35 -3.99 5.24
N PHE A 153 -7.74 -3.10 6.01
CA PHE A 153 -7.91 -2.94 7.45
C PHE A 153 -8.68 -1.66 7.77
N ASN A 154 -9.63 -1.26 6.92
CA ASN A 154 -10.60 -0.21 7.24
C ASN A 154 -11.56 -0.72 8.31
N CYS A 155 -11.12 -0.71 9.54
CA CYS A 155 -11.89 -1.10 10.71
C CYS A 155 -12.89 0.00 11.12
N SER A 156 -13.65 -0.22 12.17
CA SER A 156 -14.61 0.75 12.71
C SER A 156 -14.34 0.98 14.19
N PRO A 157 -14.89 2.05 14.80
CA PRO A 157 -14.74 2.29 16.23
C PRO A 157 -15.20 1.15 17.12
N SER A 158 -16.11 0.31 16.65
CA SER A 158 -16.63 -0.87 17.38
C SER A 158 -15.87 -2.16 17.12
N MET A 159 -15.08 -2.19 16.03
CA MET A 159 -14.28 -3.36 15.60
C MET A 159 -12.90 -2.86 15.19
N ILE A 160 -12.12 -2.48 16.18
CA ILE A 160 -10.77 -1.94 15.98
C ILE A 160 -9.76 -3.02 15.58
N CYS A 161 -8.69 -2.58 14.94
CA CYS A 161 -7.46 -3.35 14.78
C CYS A 161 -6.41 -2.82 15.74
N GLU A 162 -5.54 -3.68 16.23
CA GLU A 162 -4.39 -3.30 17.05
C GLU A 162 -3.18 -4.16 16.71
N GLN A 163 -1.97 -3.61 16.88
CA GLN A 163 -0.71 -4.33 16.71
C GLN A 163 -0.59 -5.03 15.34
N LEU A 164 -1.09 -4.37 14.29
CA LEU A 164 -1.00 -4.88 12.92
C LEU A 164 0.44 -4.80 12.42
N VAL A 165 0.94 -5.88 11.84
CA VAL A 165 2.23 -5.92 11.15
C VAL A 165 2.02 -6.37 9.71
N ILE A 166 2.40 -5.54 8.75
CA ILE A 166 2.44 -5.87 7.31
C ILE A 166 3.89 -5.69 6.86
N GLU A 167 4.54 -6.77 6.44
CA GLU A 167 5.96 -6.71 6.10
C GLU A 167 6.33 -7.54 4.88
N HIS A 168 7.31 -7.06 4.10
CA HIS A 168 7.85 -7.77 2.93
C HIS A 168 6.78 -8.18 1.90
N CYS A 169 5.68 -7.41 1.80
CA CYS A 169 4.59 -7.71 0.87
C CYS A 169 4.81 -7.01 -0.48
N ARG A 170 4.41 -7.67 -1.57
CA ARG A 170 4.63 -7.20 -2.93
C ARG A 170 3.39 -7.39 -3.79
N GLY A 171 3.10 -6.41 -4.65
CA GLY A 171 1.96 -6.47 -5.56
C GLY A 171 1.88 -5.24 -6.46
N TYR A 172 0.79 -5.15 -7.23
CA TYR A 172 0.42 -3.96 -7.96
C TYR A 172 -1.11 -3.86 -8.05
N PRO A 173 -1.74 -3.21 -7.09
CA PRO A 173 -3.20 -3.17 -7.00
C PRO A 173 -3.80 -2.35 -8.14
N LEU A 174 -4.77 -2.92 -8.85
CA LEU A 174 -5.38 -2.25 -10.01
C LEU A 174 -6.34 -1.11 -9.61
N SER A 175 -6.74 -1.02 -8.35
CA SER A 175 -7.39 0.17 -7.78
C SER A 175 -6.42 1.32 -7.51
N GLY A 176 -5.13 1.02 -7.38
CA GLY A 176 -4.10 1.91 -6.85
C GLY A 176 -3.92 1.82 -5.33
N GLU A 177 -4.69 0.98 -4.62
CA GLU A 177 -4.68 0.87 -3.14
C GLU A 177 -4.14 -0.49 -2.71
N PHE A 178 -2.93 -0.50 -2.17
CA PHE A 178 -2.28 -1.72 -1.69
C PHE A 178 -2.63 -2.03 -0.24
N VAL A 179 -2.56 -1.02 0.62
CA VAL A 179 -2.92 -1.13 2.04
C VAL A 179 -3.86 0.00 2.43
N ARG A 180 -4.99 -0.36 3.03
CA ARG A 180 -5.91 0.57 3.70
C ARG A 180 -5.93 0.27 5.18
N ILE A 181 -5.73 1.29 6.02
CA ILE A 181 -5.80 1.18 7.48
C ILE A 181 -6.69 2.29 8.02
N ASP A 182 -7.67 1.92 8.82
CA ASP A 182 -8.51 2.84 9.59
C ASP A 182 -8.88 2.20 10.94
N HIS A 183 -8.96 2.99 12.01
CA HIS A 183 -9.21 2.52 13.38
C HIS A 183 -8.26 1.37 13.78
N CYS A 184 -6.98 1.57 13.51
CA CYS A 184 -5.91 0.64 13.90
C CYS A 184 -4.95 1.32 14.87
N TYR A 185 -4.82 0.77 16.06
CA TYR A 185 -4.10 1.38 17.18
C TYR A 185 -2.98 0.48 17.69
N ASP A 186 -2.35 0.91 18.76
CA ASP A 186 -1.22 0.21 19.42
C ASP A 186 -0.11 -0.14 18.41
N ILE A 187 0.17 0.86 17.58
CA ILE A 187 1.25 0.96 16.63
C ILE A 187 1.14 -0.03 15.45
N PRO A 188 0.33 0.29 14.43
CA PRO A 188 0.37 -0.45 13.17
C PRO A 188 1.71 -0.23 12.44
N ARG A 189 2.26 -1.30 11.86
CA ARG A 189 3.54 -1.28 11.14
C ARG A 189 3.38 -1.74 9.71
N ILE A 190 3.89 -0.94 8.77
CA ILE A 190 4.02 -1.30 7.35
C ILE A 190 5.50 -1.22 7.00
N LEU A 191 6.13 -2.37 6.72
CA LEU A 191 7.57 -2.50 6.61
C LEU A 191 7.97 -3.18 5.29
N HIS A 192 8.97 -2.65 4.58
CA HIS A 192 9.60 -3.30 3.42
C HIS A 192 8.62 -3.73 2.31
N CYS A 193 7.56 -2.96 2.09
CA CYS A 193 6.55 -3.27 1.08
C CYS A 193 6.89 -2.64 -0.27
N HIS A 194 6.60 -3.38 -1.36
CA HIS A 194 7.01 -2.98 -2.70
C HIS A 194 5.87 -3.10 -3.71
N VAL A 195 5.33 -1.98 -4.14
CA VAL A 195 4.22 -1.87 -5.12
C VAL A 195 4.80 -1.51 -6.48
N ASN A 196 4.76 -2.45 -7.43
CA ASN A 196 5.37 -2.23 -8.73
C ASN A 196 4.70 -3.08 -9.84
N PRO A 197 4.30 -2.48 -10.97
CA PRO A 197 3.72 -3.21 -12.09
C PRO A 197 4.66 -4.29 -12.67
N SER A 198 5.96 -4.19 -12.44
CA SER A 198 6.91 -5.21 -12.89
C SER A 198 6.65 -6.59 -12.26
N ASN A 199 5.99 -6.67 -11.11
CA ASN A 199 5.58 -7.92 -10.49
C ASN A 199 4.62 -8.72 -11.38
N MET A 200 3.86 -8.03 -12.24
CA MET A 200 2.86 -8.62 -13.14
C MET A 200 3.40 -9.08 -14.49
N ARG A 201 4.61 -8.67 -14.87
CA ARG A 201 5.15 -8.91 -16.22
C ARG A 201 5.28 -10.37 -16.62
N PHE A 202 5.41 -11.27 -15.64
CA PHE A 202 5.61 -12.68 -15.92
C PHE A 202 4.31 -13.44 -16.24
N PHE A 203 3.17 -12.94 -15.78
CA PHE A 203 1.88 -13.61 -15.89
C PHE A 203 0.98 -13.00 -16.95
N ALA A 204 1.29 -11.77 -17.36
CA ALA A 204 0.55 -11.09 -18.39
C ALA A 204 1.34 -11.15 -19.72
N SER A 205 0.79 -11.82 -20.72
CA SER A 205 1.16 -11.54 -22.10
C SER A 205 0.75 -10.10 -22.40
N GLY A 206 1.67 -9.13 -22.20
CA GLY A 206 1.42 -7.73 -22.48
C GLY A 206 0.72 -6.95 -21.36
N PHE A 207 1.41 -6.79 -20.24
CA PHE A 207 1.03 -5.76 -19.28
C PHE A 207 1.01 -4.40 -19.98
N SER A 208 -0.18 -3.88 -20.21
CA SER A 208 -0.37 -2.68 -21.02
C SER A 208 -0.08 -1.41 -20.22
N LYS A 209 0.70 -0.50 -20.79
CA LYS A 209 0.86 0.85 -20.30
C LYS A 209 -0.47 1.55 -20.02
N LYS A 210 -1.53 1.26 -20.81
CA LYS A 210 -2.87 1.81 -20.58
C LYS A 210 -3.44 1.44 -19.21
N VAL A 211 -3.12 0.26 -18.69
CA VAL A 211 -3.55 -0.15 -17.34
C VAL A 211 -2.83 0.65 -16.28
N ILE A 212 -1.52 0.89 -16.42
CA ILE A 212 -0.76 1.75 -15.51
C ILE A 212 -1.33 3.17 -15.55
N ASP A 213 -1.52 3.74 -16.74
CA ASP A 213 -2.10 5.08 -16.91
C ASP A 213 -3.50 5.20 -16.25
N ALA A 214 -4.31 4.14 -16.31
CA ALA A 214 -5.61 4.10 -15.66
C ALA A 214 -5.50 4.01 -14.14
N VAL A 215 -4.57 3.24 -13.60
CA VAL A 215 -4.30 3.16 -12.16
C VAL A 215 -3.86 4.54 -11.64
N VAL A 216 -2.92 5.18 -12.32
CA VAL A 216 -2.47 6.55 -11.98
C VAL A 216 -3.64 7.54 -12.02
N ALA A 217 -4.47 7.47 -13.06
CA ALA A 217 -5.60 8.39 -13.25
C ALA A 217 -6.72 8.24 -12.20
N ARG A 218 -6.77 7.14 -11.45
CA ARG A 218 -7.72 6.95 -10.34
C ARG A 218 -7.42 7.89 -9.17
N GLY A 219 -6.17 8.35 -9.02
CA GLY A 219 -5.77 9.22 -7.92
C GLY A 219 -5.73 8.54 -6.55
N SER A 220 -5.85 7.21 -6.50
CA SER A 220 -5.77 6.45 -5.26
C SER A 220 -4.33 6.36 -4.76
N PHE A 221 -4.15 6.18 -3.46
CA PHE A 221 -2.85 6.06 -2.82
C PHE A 221 -2.50 4.61 -2.52
N ALA A 222 -1.26 4.20 -2.80
CA ALA A 222 -0.81 2.84 -2.51
C ALA A 222 -0.95 2.50 -1.02
N TYR A 223 -0.68 3.47 -0.16
CA TYR A 223 -0.83 3.34 1.29
C TYR A 223 -1.79 4.40 1.80
N ALA A 224 -2.92 4.00 2.37
CA ALA A 224 -3.91 4.90 2.98
C ALA A 224 -4.03 4.60 4.47
N ILE A 225 -3.70 5.59 5.32
CA ILE A 225 -3.67 5.44 6.78
C ILE A 225 -4.55 6.52 7.38
N ASP A 226 -5.64 6.12 8.00
CA ASP A 226 -6.58 7.03 8.65
C ASP A 226 -6.46 6.95 10.20
N HIS A 227 -7.51 6.74 10.96
CA HIS A 227 -7.45 6.76 12.42
C HIS A 227 -6.44 5.75 12.99
N THR A 228 -5.25 6.24 13.33
CA THR A 228 -4.18 5.42 13.93
C THR A 228 -3.44 6.22 15.00
N ASP A 229 -2.77 5.51 15.87
CA ASP A 229 -1.79 6.07 16.78
C ASP A 229 -0.37 5.59 16.43
N ASP A 230 0.54 6.53 16.35
CA ASP A 230 1.99 6.36 16.15
C ASP A 230 2.37 5.31 15.07
N ALA A 231 1.64 5.32 13.95
CA ALA A 231 1.87 4.38 12.86
C ALA A 231 3.33 4.44 12.36
N GLN A 232 3.93 3.27 12.14
CA GLN A 232 5.30 3.16 11.62
C GLN A 232 5.27 2.64 10.19
N VAL A 233 5.71 3.47 9.24
CA VAL A 233 5.82 3.12 7.82
C VAL A 233 7.28 3.25 7.41
N ILE A 234 7.91 2.12 7.10
CA ILE A 234 9.36 2.06 6.92
C ILE A 234 9.70 1.26 5.67
N ASP A 235 10.60 1.80 4.83
CA ASP A 235 11.12 1.16 3.62
C ASP A 235 10.00 0.69 2.68
N VAL A 236 9.13 1.63 2.32
CA VAL A 236 8.02 1.39 1.40
C VAL A 236 8.30 2.00 0.04
N PHE A 237 7.92 1.24 -0.99
CA PHE A 237 8.07 1.65 -2.37
C PHE A 237 6.74 1.58 -3.12
N THR A 238 6.49 2.56 -3.99
CA THR A 238 5.45 2.45 -5.02
C THR A 238 5.92 3.05 -6.34
N PHE A 239 5.48 2.44 -7.42
CA PHE A 239 5.71 2.91 -8.78
C PHE A 239 4.43 2.88 -9.60
N GLY A 240 4.11 4.01 -10.26
CA GLY A 240 2.99 4.06 -11.21
C GLY A 240 1.62 3.91 -10.57
N THR A 241 1.41 4.50 -9.39
CA THR A 241 0.10 4.67 -8.73
C THR A 241 -0.30 6.13 -8.74
N GLY A 242 -1.55 6.44 -8.43
CA GLY A 242 -2.02 7.83 -8.33
C GLY A 242 -1.29 8.59 -7.23
N GLY A 243 -1.14 7.97 -6.06
CA GLY A 243 -0.42 8.52 -4.93
C GLY A 243 0.48 7.51 -4.23
N GLY A 244 1.49 8.00 -3.51
CA GLY A 244 2.34 7.20 -2.65
C GLY A 244 1.61 6.87 -1.35
N ILE A 245 1.52 7.83 -0.45
CA ILE A 245 0.87 7.65 0.85
C ILE A 245 -0.10 8.80 1.17
N ARG A 246 -1.29 8.43 1.67
CA ARG A 246 -2.26 9.33 2.28
C ARG A 246 -2.25 9.15 3.79
N LEU A 247 -2.03 10.23 4.50
CA LEU A 247 -2.00 10.31 5.95
C LEU A 247 -3.27 11.03 6.42
N GLY A 248 -4.20 10.30 6.97
CA GLY A 248 -5.54 10.81 7.32
C GLY A 248 -5.56 11.79 8.47
N ALA A 249 -6.68 12.49 8.62
CA ALA A 249 -6.86 13.58 9.58
C ALA A 249 -6.77 13.16 11.06
N ALA A 250 -6.92 11.90 11.36
CA ALA A 250 -6.83 11.37 12.71
C ALA A 250 -5.68 10.38 12.89
N SER A 251 -4.62 10.55 12.09
CA SER A 251 -3.42 9.72 12.15
C SER A 251 -2.20 10.54 12.55
N TYR A 252 -1.24 9.88 13.17
CA TYR A 252 0.10 10.39 13.43
C TYR A 252 1.10 9.24 13.44
N GLY A 253 2.39 9.56 13.31
CA GLY A 253 3.41 8.53 13.28
C GLY A 253 4.67 8.91 12.54
N GLN A 254 5.31 7.92 11.96
CA GLN A 254 6.60 8.03 11.31
C GLN A 254 6.56 7.41 9.91
N LEU A 255 7.06 8.15 8.92
CA LEU A 255 7.33 7.67 7.56
C LEU A 255 8.81 7.84 7.28
N THR A 256 9.52 6.74 7.07
CA THR A 256 10.97 6.83 6.83
C THR A 256 11.46 5.83 5.79
N ASN A 257 12.54 6.19 5.09
CA ASN A 257 13.19 5.36 4.07
C ASN A 257 12.21 4.92 2.97
N PHE A 258 11.53 5.86 2.35
CA PHE A 258 10.51 5.59 1.33
C PHE A 258 10.94 6.04 -0.07
N ASN A 259 10.37 5.42 -1.09
CA ASN A 259 10.51 5.88 -2.47
C ASN A 259 9.15 5.79 -3.18
N PHE A 260 8.62 6.94 -3.59
CA PHE A 260 7.39 7.05 -4.37
C PHE A 260 7.72 7.53 -5.78
N ASP A 261 7.77 6.57 -6.70
CA ASP A 261 8.23 6.81 -8.05
C ASP A 261 7.07 6.84 -9.05
N CYS A 262 7.09 7.84 -9.94
CA CYS A 262 6.07 8.02 -10.97
C CYS A 262 4.63 8.09 -10.43
N VAL A 263 4.43 8.88 -9.39
CA VAL A 263 3.14 9.18 -8.77
C VAL A 263 2.67 10.58 -9.14
N THR A 264 1.40 10.90 -8.93
CA THR A 264 0.88 12.28 -9.05
C THR A 264 1.13 13.06 -7.78
N VAL A 265 0.86 12.45 -6.63
CA VAL A 265 1.12 13.00 -5.30
C VAL A 265 1.91 11.98 -4.49
N GLY A 266 3.10 12.32 -4.04
CA GLY A 266 3.90 11.42 -3.23
C GLY A 266 3.30 11.24 -1.83
N ILE A 267 3.13 12.35 -1.12
CA ILE A 267 2.58 12.37 0.23
C ILE A 267 1.42 13.35 0.28
N HIS A 268 0.27 12.91 0.76
CA HIS A 268 -0.87 13.76 1.05
C HIS A 268 -1.26 13.61 2.53
N LYS A 269 -0.86 14.59 3.34
CA LYS A 269 -1.30 14.68 4.73
C LYS A 269 -2.56 15.52 4.81
N LEU A 270 -3.63 14.89 5.25
CA LEU A 270 -4.92 15.56 5.50
C LEU A 270 -4.91 16.31 6.84
N GLY A 271 -5.93 17.14 7.02
CA GLY A 271 -6.10 17.92 8.23
C GLY A 271 -6.22 17.04 9.48
N ASP A 272 -5.66 17.51 10.59
CA ASP A 272 -5.74 16.83 11.88
C ASP A 272 -6.98 17.26 12.68
N ARG A 273 -7.51 16.33 13.47
CA ARG A 273 -8.53 16.63 14.48
C ARG A 273 -7.91 17.20 15.74
N ASP A 274 -6.67 16.83 16.04
CA ASP A 274 -5.95 17.23 17.24
C ASP A 274 -4.66 17.94 16.86
N PHE A 275 -4.45 19.13 17.42
CA PHE A 275 -3.26 19.94 17.19
C PHE A 275 -1.95 19.26 17.65
N ASN A 276 -2.00 18.37 18.63
CA ASN A 276 -0.81 17.73 19.19
C ASN A 276 -0.33 16.51 18.40
N ARG A 277 -1.08 16.07 17.39
CA ARG A 277 -0.70 14.93 16.54
C ARG A 277 0.13 15.41 15.37
N ASN A 278 1.21 14.72 15.09
CA ASN A 278 2.11 15.08 14.00
C ASN A 278 2.66 13.84 13.27
N TRP A 279 3.15 14.08 12.06
CA TRP A 279 3.92 13.11 11.29
C TRP A 279 5.38 13.54 11.22
N GLN A 280 6.27 12.58 11.46
CA GLN A 280 7.70 12.69 11.22
C GLN A 280 8.02 11.96 9.90
N ILE A 281 8.47 12.71 8.91
CA ILE A 281 8.75 12.21 7.56
C ILE A 281 10.25 12.36 7.31
N ALA A 282 10.94 11.26 6.97
CA ALA A 282 12.38 11.32 6.83
C ALA A 282 12.93 10.38 5.76
N GLN A 283 14.06 10.79 5.13
CA GLN A 283 14.88 9.93 4.27
C GLN A 283 14.10 9.30 3.13
N GLY A 284 13.50 10.13 2.27
CA GLY A 284 12.67 9.65 1.17
C GLY A 284 12.98 10.28 -0.15
N SER A 285 12.53 9.63 -1.21
CA SER A 285 12.59 10.12 -2.58
C SER A 285 11.21 10.13 -3.22
N ILE A 286 10.89 11.18 -3.97
CA ILE A 286 9.61 11.31 -4.66
C ILE A 286 9.84 11.76 -6.10
N THR A 287 9.27 11.01 -7.06
CA THR A 287 9.09 11.49 -8.43
C THR A 287 7.60 11.73 -8.67
N ALA A 288 7.19 12.98 -8.62
CA ALA A 288 5.83 13.37 -8.97
C ALA A 288 5.78 13.81 -10.44
N ASN A 289 4.97 13.12 -11.22
CA ASN A 289 4.82 13.38 -12.65
C ASN A 289 3.43 13.92 -12.95
N ALA A 290 3.38 14.99 -13.73
CA ALA A 290 2.13 15.45 -14.32
C ALA A 290 1.65 14.41 -15.34
N GLY A 291 0.84 13.45 -14.91
CA GLY A 291 0.11 12.59 -15.83
C GLY A 291 -0.77 13.42 -16.76
N ARG A 292 -1.30 12.83 -17.82
CA ARG A 292 -2.06 13.51 -18.91
C ARG A 292 -3.19 14.45 -18.47
N ARG A 293 -3.60 14.50 -17.21
CA ARG A 293 -4.87 15.14 -16.84
C ARG A 293 -4.92 15.80 -15.47
N LEU A 294 -3.85 15.87 -14.70
CA LEU A 294 -3.98 16.35 -13.33
C LEU A 294 -3.42 17.75 -13.21
N ALA A 295 -4.31 18.68 -12.92
CA ALA A 295 -3.96 20.08 -12.68
C ALA A 295 -3.07 20.27 -11.44
N ASP A 296 -3.12 19.30 -10.50
CA ASP A 296 -2.48 19.42 -9.19
C ASP A 296 -1.47 18.27 -9.01
N VAL A 297 -0.25 18.46 -9.48
CA VAL A 297 0.86 17.53 -9.29
C VAL A 297 1.85 18.12 -8.30
N HIS A 298 1.91 17.52 -7.13
CA HIS A 298 2.79 17.94 -6.05
C HIS A 298 3.47 16.72 -5.41
N PRO A 299 4.80 16.71 -5.23
CA PRO A 299 5.44 15.68 -4.41
C PRO A 299 4.82 15.57 -3.03
N VAL A 300 4.49 16.70 -2.40
CA VAL A 300 3.95 16.74 -1.04
C VAL A 300 2.79 17.72 -0.96
N ILE A 301 1.67 17.28 -0.38
CA ILE A 301 0.55 18.14 0.00
C ILE A 301 0.35 18.03 1.50
N ILE A 302 0.37 19.17 2.21
CA ILE A 302 0.11 19.23 3.66
C ILE A 302 -1.11 20.11 3.92
N GLU A 303 -2.08 19.55 4.60
CA GLU A 303 -3.33 20.24 4.97
C GLU A 303 -3.61 20.12 6.47
N GLY A 304 -4.51 20.97 6.97
CA GLY A 304 -5.10 20.86 8.29
C GLY A 304 -4.39 21.66 9.36
N GLN A 305 -4.23 21.10 10.54
CA GLN A 305 -3.60 21.75 11.70
C GLN A 305 -2.53 20.87 12.32
N GLY A 306 -1.76 21.43 13.24
CA GLY A 306 -0.73 20.70 13.98
C GLY A 306 0.68 20.96 13.44
N HIS A 307 1.54 19.96 13.54
CA HIS A 307 2.92 20.03 13.11
C HIS A 307 3.28 18.86 12.20
N THR A 308 4.04 19.13 11.15
CA THR A 308 4.66 18.12 10.31
C THR A 308 6.15 18.42 10.18
N ALA A 309 6.98 17.46 10.52
CA ALA A 309 8.42 17.54 10.33
C ALA A 309 8.84 16.69 9.13
N MET A 310 9.60 17.26 8.21
CA MET A 310 10.15 16.57 7.05
C MET A 310 11.66 16.79 6.96
N THR A 311 12.43 15.69 6.90
CA THR A 311 13.88 15.75 6.93
C THR A 311 14.50 14.88 5.84
N ASN A 312 15.45 15.43 5.07
CA ASN A 312 16.19 14.73 4.02
C ASN A 312 15.28 14.04 3.01
N VAL A 313 14.28 14.76 2.50
CA VAL A 313 13.39 14.27 1.44
C VAL A 313 13.80 14.91 0.12
N GLU A 314 14.00 14.09 -0.90
CA GLU A 314 14.36 14.55 -2.24
C GLU A 314 13.20 14.38 -3.21
N ALA A 315 12.86 15.45 -3.95
CA ALA A 315 12.15 15.31 -5.21
C ALA A 315 13.16 15.18 -6.34
N PHE A 316 13.06 14.13 -7.13
CA PHE A 316 13.93 13.92 -8.28
C PHE A 316 13.14 13.90 -9.60
N SER A 317 13.81 14.19 -10.69
CA SER A 317 13.23 14.01 -12.01
C SER A 317 13.52 12.61 -12.52
N GLY A 318 12.50 11.93 -12.98
CA GLY A 318 12.69 10.65 -13.64
C GLY A 318 12.02 10.65 -15.00
N ASP A 319 12.81 10.60 -16.05
CA ASP A 319 12.30 10.21 -17.36
C ASP A 319 12.19 8.69 -17.38
N ASN A 320 10.99 8.18 -17.14
CA ASN A 320 10.75 6.75 -17.16
C ASN A 320 9.85 6.37 -18.34
N PRO A 321 10.34 5.58 -19.33
CA PRO A 321 9.58 5.25 -20.53
C PRO A 321 8.36 4.34 -20.26
N VAL A 322 8.21 3.80 -19.06
CA VAL A 322 7.09 2.93 -18.69
C VAL A 322 5.82 3.70 -18.39
N VAL A 323 5.96 4.95 -17.92
CA VAL A 323 4.83 5.85 -17.64
C VAL A 323 4.75 6.91 -18.72
N THR A 324 3.62 7.10 -19.39
CA THR A 324 3.44 8.17 -20.38
C THR A 324 3.14 9.49 -19.69
N ASN A 325 3.95 10.44 -19.97
CA ASN A 325 3.94 11.83 -19.58
C ASN A 325 4.73 12.13 -18.32
N PHE A 326 5.93 12.52 -18.62
CA PHE A 326 6.82 13.18 -17.74
C PHE A 326 6.50 14.68 -17.82
N GLY A 327 6.12 15.26 -16.75
CA GLY A 327 6.06 16.68 -16.56
C GLY A 327 6.74 16.96 -15.24
N LYS A 328 7.15 18.19 -15.08
CA LYS A 328 7.54 18.67 -13.77
C LYS A 328 6.30 18.81 -12.89
N SER A 329 6.47 18.69 -11.59
CA SER A 329 5.44 19.10 -10.63
C SER A 329 5.25 20.62 -10.67
N GLN A 330 4.16 21.12 -10.13
CA GLN A 330 3.93 22.56 -10.01
C GLN A 330 4.94 23.19 -9.04
N ASP A 331 5.07 22.61 -7.87
CA ASP A 331 6.04 22.94 -6.84
C ASP A 331 6.59 21.64 -6.22
N PHE A 332 7.37 21.73 -5.18
CA PHE A 332 7.78 20.61 -4.34
C PHE A 332 6.75 20.31 -3.25
N MET A 333 6.17 21.36 -2.68
CA MET A 333 5.20 21.23 -1.60
C MET A 333 4.09 22.27 -1.72
N LEU A 334 2.85 21.82 -1.62
CA LEU A 334 1.67 22.65 -1.43
C LEU A 334 1.22 22.57 0.03
N VAL A 335 1.12 23.74 0.70
CA VAL A 335 0.58 23.87 2.05
C VAL A 335 -0.74 24.64 1.98
N ARG A 336 -1.84 23.95 2.26
CA ARG A 336 -3.20 24.53 2.12
C ARG A 336 -4.08 24.26 3.33
N GLY A 337 -5.28 24.83 3.32
CA GLY A 337 -6.25 24.78 4.42
C GLY A 337 -6.40 26.13 5.09
N ASP A 338 -7.05 26.17 6.26
CA ASP A 338 -7.46 27.39 6.96
C ASP A 338 -7.14 27.39 8.44
N ARG A 339 -6.43 26.37 8.94
CA ARG A 339 -6.12 26.19 10.35
C ARG A 339 -4.65 26.39 10.64
N ARG A 340 -4.32 26.61 11.92
CA ARG A 340 -2.94 26.77 12.37
C ARG A 340 -2.10 25.52 12.08
N LEU A 341 -1.13 25.66 11.22
CA LEU A 341 -0.27 24.58 10.77
C LEU A 341 1.20 25.03 10.82
N THR A 342 2.06 24.18 11.33
CA THR A 342 3.51 24.38 11.27
C THR A 342 4.15 23.24 10.47
N VAL A 343 4.96 23.57 9.49
CA VAL A 343 5.75 22.62 8.70
C VAL A 343 7.23 22.95 8.85
N SER A 344 8.02 21.98 9.27
CA SER A 344 9.47 22.10 9.32
C SER A 344 10.09 21.24 8.23
N VAL A 345 10.89 21.83 7.34
CA VAL A 345 11.57 21.13 6.24
C VAL A 345 13.06 21.31 6.42
N ILE A 346 13.78 20.20 6.58
CA ILE A 346 15.20 20.22 6.95
C ILE A 346 16.01 19.36 5.96
N GLY A 347 17.09 19.89 5.41
CA GLY A 347 18.05 19.17 4.58
C GLY A 347 17.47 18.57 3.29
N SER A 348 16.32 19.05 2.85
CA SER A 348 15.59 18.50 1.71
C SER A 348 16.08 19.11 0.39
N ARG A 349 16.10 18.27 -0.66
CA ARG A 349 16.50 18.66 -2.01
C ARG A 349 15.29 18.76 -2.92
N MET A 350 14.86 19.99 -3.20
CA MET A 350 13.63 20.31 -3.90
C MET A 350 13.92 20.55 -5.37
N ARG A 351 13.74 19.54 -6.22
CA ARG A 351 14.02 19.63 -7.67
C ARG A 351 12.79 19.28 -8.50
N ASN A 352 12.89 19.52 -9.80
CA ASN A 352 11.91 19.09 -10.81
C ASN A 352 10.51 19.70 -10.64
N TYR A 353 10.44 21.01 -10.37
CA TYR A 353 9.18 21.77 -10.31
C TYR A 353 9.20 22.98 -11.26
N GLU A 354 8.02 23.48 -11.66
CA GLU A 354 7.86 24.61 -12.60
C GLU A 354 7.88 25.97 -11.89
N ALA A 355 7.21 26.11 -10.76
CA ALA A 355 7.05 27.38 -10.04
C ALA A 355 8.39 28.10 -9.77
N ALA A 356 8.33 29.38 -9.50
CA ALA A 356 9.50 30.17 -9.12
C ALA A 356 10.07 29.72 -7.78
N GLU A 357 9.18 29.41 -6.82
CA GLU A 357 9.51 28.96 -5.48
C GLU A 357 9.13 27.48 -5.29
N PRO A 358 9.88 26.73 -4.46
CA PRO A 358 9.63 25.30 -4.28
C PRO A 358 8.40 24.98 -3.40
N ILE A 359 7.97 25.93 -2.58
CA ILE A 359 6.86 25.73 -1.64
C ILE A 359 5.78 26.79 -1.91
N THR A 360 4.58 26.31 -2.20
CA THR A 360 3.38 27.13 -2.33
C THR A 360 2.60 27.09 -1.01
N VAL A 361 2.37 28.26 -0.40
CA VAL A 361 1.61 28.38 0.85
C VAL A 361 0.31 29.12 0.57
N GLU A 362 -0.79 28.38 0.52
CA GLU A 362 -2.16 28.92 0.37
C GLU A 362 -2.84 29.13 1.74
N ASN A 363 -2.39 28.40 2.78
CA ASN A 363 -2.95 28.51 4.12
C ASN A 363 -2.47 29.78 4.81
N PRO A 364 -3.34 30.77 5.10
CA PRO A 364 -2.95 32.05 5.71
C PRO A 364 -2.50 31.93 7.18
N GLN A 365 -2.75 30.77 7.82
CA GLN A 365 -2.34 30.50 9.20
C GLN A 365 -1.15 29.53 9.29
N ALA A 366 -0.59 29.14 8.14
CA ALA A 366 0.56 28.24 8.12
C ALA A 366 1.87 28.97 8.36
N LEU A 367 2.79 28.28 9.02
CA LEU A 367 4.18 28.64 9.20
C LEU A 367 5.06 27.52 8.65
N VAL A 368 5.80 27.81 7.60
CA VAL A 368 6.76 26.86 7.01
C VAL A 368 8.17 27.31 7.31
N ARG A 369 8.96 26.47 7.96
CA ARG A 369 10.38 26.71 8.25
C ARG A 369 11.25 25.81 7.39
N MET A 370 12.22 26.41 6.72
CA MET A 370 13.24 25.69 5.94
C MET A 370 14.59 25.86 6.60
N VAL A 371 15.34 24.76 6.71
CA VAL A 371 16.69 24.75 7.24
C VAL A 371 17.57 23.86 6.36
N ALA A 372 18.65 24.41 5.82
CA ALA A 372 19.61 23.70 4.97
C ALA A 372 18.98 22.96 3.79
N CYS A 373 17.91 23.49 3.22
CA CYS A 373 17.28 22.94 2.01
C CYS A 373 17.96 23.48 0.74
N VAL A 374 17.80 22.77 -0.38
CA VAL A 374 18.38 23.16 -1.67
C VAL A 374 17.30 23.13 -2.74
N ASP A 375 17.22 24.17 -3.57
CA ASP A 375 16.25 24.29 -4.66
C ASP A 375 16.74 23.67 -5.99
N LYS A 376 15.94 23.82 -7.05
CA LYS A 376 16.26 23.35 -8.41
C LYS A 376 17.46 24.05 -9.06
N HIS A 377 17.93 25.16 -8.52
CA HIS A 377 19.07 25.92 -8.97
C HIS A 377 20.31 25.74 -8.07
N GLU A 378 20.26 24.73 -7.18
CA GLU A 378 21.31 24.45 -6.17
C GLU A 378 21.51 25.61 -5.18
N ARG A 379 20.52 26.48 -5.00
CA ARG A 379 20.57 27.57 -4.03
C ARG A 379 20.15 27.04 -2.64
N LEU A 380 20.89 27.44 -1.63
CA LEU A 380 20.57 27.19 -0.25
C LEU A 380 19.29 27.96 0.13
N LEU A 381 18.33 27.25 0.72
CA LEU A 381 17.07 27.80 1.22
C LEU A 381 17.04 27.70 2.74
N GLU A 382 17.00 28.87 3.36
CA GLU A 382 16.82 29.00 4.81
C GLU A 382 15.81 30.11 5.09
N GLY A 383 14.98 29.92 6.08
CA GLY A 383 14.04 30.95 6.49
C GLY A 383 12.66 30.44 6.82
N THR A 384 11.74 31.38 6.83
CA THR A 384 10.35 31.15 7.21
C THR A 384 9.42 31.76 6.17
N ILE A 385 8.43 31.01 5.74
CA ILE A 385 7.34 31.45 4.87
C ILE A 385 6.04 31.40 5.68
N GLY A 386 5.19 32.42 5.52
CA GLY A 386 3.92 32.52 6.22
C GLY A 386 3.96 33.50 7.40
N ARG A 387 2.87 33.61 8.15
CA ARG A 387 2.78 34.55 9.26
C ARG A 387 3.54 34.04 10.49
N PRO A 388 4.28 34.90 11.18
CA PRO A 388 4.91 34.57 12.45
C PRO A 388 3.87 34.28 13.55
#